data_84cf4f7e23dfcfbcc89f91f08c9f5321
#
_entry.id   84cf4f7e23dfcfbcc89f91f08c9f5321
#
_cell.length_a   1.000
_cell.length_b   1.000
_cell.length_c   1.000
_cell.angle_alpha   90.00
_cell.angle_beta   90.00
_cell.angle_gamma   90.00
#
_symmetry.space_group_name_H-M   'P 1'
#
loop_
_entity.id
_entity.type
_entity.pdbx_description
1 polymer ?
#
loop_
_entity_poly.entity_id
_entity_poly.type
_entity_poly.pdbx_seq_one_letter_code
_entity_poly.pdbx_strand_id
1 'polypeptide(L)'
;MEEPGFWDEPEQSTRMVRESKNLKDEVDTYRALEQQYEDIQVMIQMGYEENDSSLIPEIEEMLEQFKETLENMRMKLLLSGEYDSNNAILRLNAGAGGTESCDWCSILYRMYCRWAESKGFKAHVLDFLDGEEAGIKSVTVQIDGENAYGYLRSEHGVHRLVRISPFNSAGKRQTSFVSCDVMPNIEEDIDIEVNPDDIRVDTYRSSGAGGQHINKTSSAIRITHFPTGIVEIGRAHV
;
A
#
# COMPACT_ATOMS: atom_id res chain seq x y z
N MET A 1 1.65 25.70 -16.40
CA MET A 1 2.26 24.96 -17.51
C MET A 1 2.72 25.88 -18.66
N GLU A 2 2.21 27.08 -18.73
CA GLU A 2 2.58 28.06 -19.76
C GLU A 2 3.70 29.01 -19.35
N GLU A 3 4.24 28.89 -18.12
CA GLU A 3 5.34 29.72 -17.65
C GLU A 3 6.67 29.32 -18.30
N PRO A 4 7.48 30.32 -18.74
CA PRO A 4 8.82 30.04 -19.25
C PRO A 4 9.68 29.42 -18.14
N GLY A 5 10.25 28.24 -18.38
CA GLY A 5 11.05 27.49 -17.42
C GLY A 5 10.32 26.35 -16.72
N PHE A 6 9.02 26.16 -16.91
CA PHE A 6 8.25 25.05 -16.31
C PHE A 6 8.86 23.68 -16.62
N TRP A 7 9.44 23.51 -17.80
CA TRP A 7 10.01 22.25 -18.28
C TRP A 7 11.50 22.09 -17.94
N ASP A 8 12.14 23.10 -17.34
CA ASP A 8 13.56 23.06 -16.98
C ASP A 8 13.83 22.18 -15.75
N GLU A 9 12.77 21.91 -14.94
CA GLU A 9 12.81 20.99 -13.81
C GLU A 9 11.89 19.78 -14.06
N PRO A 10 12.40 18.67 -14.66
CA PRO A 10 11.60 17.54 -15.10
C PRO A 10 10.78 16.87 -13.99
N GLU A 11 11.31 16.82 -12.78
CA GLU A 11 10.63 16.18 -11.62
C GLU A 11 9.42 16.99 -11.16
N GLN A 12 9.57 18.29 -10.96
CA GLN A 12 8.49 19.19 -10.58
C GLN A 12 7.42 19.27 -11.68
N SER A 13 7.83 19.37 -12.94
CA SER A 13 6.91 19.44 -14.06
C SER A 13 6.09 18.15 -14.19
N THR A 14 6.71 16.99 -14.01
CA THR A 14 6.03 15.69 -14.03
C THR A 14 5.02 15.57 -12.88
N ARG A 15 5.40 16.01 -11.65
CA ARG A 15 4.53 16.03 -10.49
C ARG A 15 3.30 16.92 -10.72
N MET A 16 3.51 18.16 -11.19
CA MET A 16 2.42 19.11 -11.46
C MET A 16 1.49 18.63 -12.58
N VAL A 17 2.02 18.00 -13.62
CA VAL A 17 1.21 17.41 -14.68
C VAL A 17 0.37 16.26 -14.15
N ARG A 18 0.92 15.40 -13.30
CA ARG A 18 0.19 14.29 -12.65
C ARG A 18 -0.92 14.82 -11.75
N GLU A 19 -0.62 15.79 -10.90
CA GLU A 19 -1.60 16.42 -10.00
C GLU A 19 -2.72 17.11 -10.78
N SER A 20 -2.39 17.89 -11.80
CA SER A 20 -3.36 18.53 -12.69
C SER A 20 -4.27 17.50 -13.41
N LYS A 21 -3.69 16.38 -13.83
CA LYS A 21 -4.46 15.29 -14.44
C LYS A 21 -5.42 14.67 -13.43
N ASN A 22 -4.95 14.35 -12.22
CA ASN A 22 -5.79 13.75 -11.18
C ASN A 22 -6.97 14.65 -10.83
N LEU A 23 -6.72 15.95 -10.60
CA LEU A 23 -7.78 16.93 -10.33
C LEU A 23 -8.79 17.04 -11.48
N LYS A 24 -8.30 16.98 -12.72
CA LYS A 24 -9.19 17.01 -13.89
C LYS A 24 -10.04 15.74 -13.95
N ASP A 25 -9.45 14.57 -13.74
CA ASP A 25 -10.14 13.29 -13.75
C ASP A 25 -11.22 13.23 -12.64
N GLU A 26 -10.96 13.84 -11.46
CA GLU A 26 -11.96 13.98 -10.39
C GLU A 26 -13.15 14.87 -10.82
N VAL A 27 -12.86 16.04 -11.39
CA VAL A 27 -13.91 16.96 -11.88
C VAL A 27 -14.71 16.32 -13.00
N ASP A 28 -14.07 15.65 -13.93
CA ASP A 28 -14.75 14.99 -15.06
C ASP A 28 -15.62 13.81 -14.56
N THR A 29 -15.15 13.06 -13.54
CA THR A 29 -15.94 12.00 -12.88
C THR A 29 -17.18 12.57 -12.19
N TYR A 30 -17.04 13.68 -11.47
CA TYR A 30 -18.17 14.34 -10.82
C TYR A 30 -19.21 14.82 -11.83
N ARG A 31 -18.78 15.46 -12.92
CA ARG A 31 -19.67 15.92 -13.99
C ARG A 31 -20.40 14.77 -14.69
N ALA A 32 -19.69 13.65 -14.90
CA ALA A 32 -20.30 12.46 -15.47
C ALA A 32 -21.40 11.88 -14.54
N LEU A 33 -21.17 11.88 -13.22
CA LEU A 33 -22.18 11.48 -12.23
C LEU A 33 -23.38 12.43 -12.22
N GLU A 34 -23.14 13.72 -12.27
CA GLU A 34 -24.21 14.74 -12.34
C GLU A 34 -25.08 14.53 -13.59
N GLN A 35 -24.46 14.30 -14.74
CA GLN A 35 -25.18 14.03 -15.98
C GLN A 35 -25.98 12.72 -15.91
N GLN A 36 -25.39 11.64 -15.37
CA GLN A 36 -26.10 10.36 -15.16
C GLN A 36 -27.32 10.54 -14.25
N TYR A 37 -27.20 11.34 -13.20
CA TYR A 37 -28.32 11.63 -12.32
C TYR A 37 -29.44 12.38 -13.03
N GLU A 38 -29.12 13.40 -13.84
CA GLU A 38 -30.09 14.14 -14.65
C GLU A 38 -30.76 13.22 -15.69
N ASP A 39 -29.99 12.38 -16.37
CA ASP A 39 -30.52 11.42 -17.36
C ASP A 39 -31.52 10.44 -16.71
N ILE A 40 -31.20 9.91 -15.54
CA ILE A 40 -32.11 9.04 -14.78
C ILE A 40 -33.40 9.77 -14.40
N GLN A 41 -33.31 11.03 -13.95
CA GLN A 41 -34.50 11.83 -13.63
C GLN A 41 -35.40 12.05 -14.85
N VAL A 42 -34.80 12.38 -15.99
CA VAL A 42 -35.54 12.58 -17.26
C VAL A 42 -36.23 11.28 -17.69
N MET A 43 -35.53 10.13 -17.61
CA MET A 43 -36.11 8.81 -17.95
C MET A 43 -37.28 8.46 -17.05
N ILE A 44 -37.16 8.70 -15.73
CA ILE A 44 -38.25 8.49 -14.78
C ILE A 44 -39.46 9.38 -15.14
N GLN A 45 -39.24 10.64 -15.43
CA GLN A 45 -40.29 11.58 -15.78
C GLN A 45 -41.01 11.16 -17.07
N MET A 46 -40.27 10.78 -18.11
CA MET A 46 -40.81 10.27 -19.37
C MET A 46 -41.69 9.03 -19.14
N GLY A 47 -41.21 8.06 -18.33
CA GLY A 47 -41.95 6.86 -17.98
C GLY A 47 -43.29 7.15 -17.27
N TYR A 48 -43.33 8.18 -16.42
CA TYR A 48 -44.57 8.65 -15.79
C TYR A 48 -45.49 9.36 -16.75
N GLU A 49 -44.99 10.25 -17.63
CA GLU A 49 -45.80 11.03 -18.58
C GLU A 49 -46.43 10.11 -19.63
N GLU A 50 -45.68 9.14 -20.15
CA GLU A 50 -46.13 8.20 -21.17
C GLU A 50 -46.84 6.96 -20.59
N ASN A 51 -46.83 6.81 -19.27
CA ASN A 51 -47.31 5.63 -18.56
C ASN A 51 -46.71 4.31 -19.09
N ASP A 52 -45.42 4.38 -19.47
CA ASP A 52 -44.67 3.27 -20.08
C ASP A 52 -43.81 2.53 -19.05
N SER A 53 -44.31 1.35 -18.63
CA SER A 53 -43.59 0.48 -17.70
C SER A 53 -42.42 -0.29 -18.32
N SER A 54 -42.26 -0.22 -19.66
CA SER A 54 -41.14 -0.91 -20.33
C SER A 54 -39.78 -0.26 -20.07
N LEU A 55 -39.76 1.00 -19.61
CA LEU A 55 -38.55 1.74 -19.24
C LEU A 55 -37.98 1.34 -17.87
N ILE A 56 -38.76 0.62 -17.03
CA ILE A 56 -38.35 0.27 -15.67
C ILE A 56 -37.03 -0.52 -15.64
N PRO A 57 -36.81 -1.58 -16.44
CA PRO A 57 -35.56 -2.34 -16.38
C PRO A 57 -34.33 -1.50 -16.76
N GLU A 58 -34.49 -0.58 -17.73
CA GLU A 58 -33.41 0.31 -18.18
C GLU A 58 -33.04 1.32 -17.07
N ILE A 59 -34.05 1.90 -16.41
CA ILE A 59 -33.86 2.81 -15.27
C ILE A 59 -33.19 2.08 -14.10
N GLU A 60 -33.58 0.83 -13.83
CA GLU A 60 -32.95 0.03 -12.77
C GLU A 60 -31.47 -0.25 -13.06
N GLU A 61 -31.12 -0.55 -14.31
CA GLU A 61 -29.74 -0.75 -14.74
C GLU A 61 -28.91 0.54 -14.60
N MET A 62 -29.45 1.67 -15.06
CA MET A 62 -28.81 2.99 -14.91
C MET A 62 -28.60 3.36 -13.44
N LEU A 63 -29.57 3.10 -12.58
CA LEU A 63 -29.46 3.34 -11.13
C LEU A 63 -28.38 2.47 -10.49
N GLU A 64 -28.24 1.21 -10.88
CA GLU A 64 -27.22 0.34 -10.35
C GLU A 64 -25.80 0.79 -10.76
N GLN A 65 -25.62 1.17 -12.03
CA GLN A 65 -24.36 1.75 -12.52
C GLN A 65 -24.02 3.06 -11.82
N PHE A 66 -25.01 3.93 -11.62
CA PHE A 66 -24.85 5.18 -10.88
C PHE A 66 -24.40 4.95 -9.45
N LYS A 67 -25.04 4.02 -8.73
CA LYS A 67 -24.67 3.67 -7.35
C LYS A 67 -23.24 3.14 -7.26
N GLU A 68 -22.82 2.26 -8.17
CA GLU A 68 -21.48 1.72 -8.22
C GLU A 68 -20.44 2.83 -8.43
N THR A 69 -20.68 3.72 -9.38
CA THR A 69 -19.79 4.86 -9.67
C THR A 69 -19.72 5.83 -8.49
N LEU A 70 -20.85 6.12 -7.85
CA LEU A 70 -20.95 6.98 -6.68
C LEU A 70 -20.17 6.40 -5.48
N GLU A 71 -20.31 5.10 -5.20
CA GLU A 71 -19.56 4.44 -4.12
C GLU A 71 -18.06 4.43 -4.41
N ASN A 72 -17.64 4.20 -5.66
CA ASN A 72 -16.24 4.28 -6.04
C ASN A 72 -15.67 5.69 -5.84
N MET A 73 -16.41 6.73 -6.21
CA MET A 73 -16.01 8.12 -5.97
C MET A 73 -15.94 8.43 -4.47
N ARG A 74 -16.94 7.99 -3.70
CA ARG A 74 -16.97 8.15 -2.25
C ARG A 74 -15.75 7.50 -1.58
N MET A 75 -15.39 6.29 -2.00
CA MET A 75 -14.19 5.61 -1.50
C MET A 75 -12.92 6.40 -1.78
N LYS A 76 -12.77 6.98 -2.97
CA LYS A 76 -11.63 7.84 -3.30
C LYS A 76 -11.54 9.08 -2.41
N LEU A 77 -12.68 9.75 -2.16
CA LEU A 77 -12.74 10.95 -1.30
C LEU A 77 -12.36 10.66 0.17
N LEU A 78 -12.51 9.43 0.64
CA LEU A 78 -12.08 9.03 1.99
C LEU A 78 -10.56 8.85 2.10
N LEU A 79 -9.86 8.74 0.97
CA LEU A 79 -8.40 8.59 0.90
C LEU A 79 -7.74 9.99 0.83
N SER A 80 -7.81 10.73 1.94
CA SER A 80 -7.33 12.12 2.05
C SER A 80 -6.09 12.28 2.95
N GLY A 81 -5.43 11.19 3.32
CA GLY A 81 -4.19 11.22 4.09
C GLY A 81 -3.01 11.71 3.25
N GLU A 82 -2.00 12.28 3.91
CA GLU A 82 -0.80 12.87 3.28
C GLU A 82 -0.13 11.94 2.26
N TYR A 83 -0.08 10.63 2.54
CA TYR A 83 0.57 9.63 1.69
C TYR A 83 -0.42 8.74 0.94
N ASP A 84 -1.73 8.96 1.09
CA ASP A 84 -2.74 8.05 0.52
C ASP A 84 -2.67 7.97 -1.01
N SER A 85 -2.23 9.04 -1.68
CA SER A 85 -2.07 9.10 -3.14
C SER A 85 -0.83 8.34 -3.66
N ASN A 86 0.07 7.91 -2.77
CA ASN A 86 1.32 7.29 -3.15
C ASN A 86 1.13 5.83 -3.62
N ASN A 87 2.14 5.36 -4.34
CA ASN A 87 2.36 3.93 -4.56
C ASN A 87 2.60 3.23 -3.22
N ALA A 88 2.34 1.93 -3.15
CA ALA A 88 2.51 1.15 -1.92
C ALA A 88 3.68 0.17 -2.02
N ILE A 89 4.38 -0.02 -0.92
CA ILE A 89 5.29 -1.14 -0.71
C ILE A 89 4.63 -2.08 0.30
N LEU A 90 4.27 -3.27 -0.16
CA LEU A 90 3.64 -4.32 0.63
C LEU A 90 4.70 -5.38 0.97
N ARG A 91 4.91 -5.64 2.25
CA ARG A 91 5.79 -6.70 2.73
C ARG A 91 5.01 -7.73 3.53
N LEU A 92 5.11 -8.98 3.12
CA LEU A 92 4.51 -10.13 3.81
C LEU A 92 5.62 -11.00 4.41
N ASN A 93 5.48 -11.37 5.68
CA ASN A 93 6.40 -12.28 6.33
C ASN A 93 5.63 -13.40 7.02
N ALA A 94 5.98 -14.65 6.70
CA ALA A 94 5.44 -15.82 7.39
C ALA A 94 5.87 -15.81 8.86
N GLY A 95 4.88 -15.89 9.76
CA GLY A 95 5.08 -15.91 11.19
C GLY A 95 4.97 -17.32 11.79
N ALA A 96 4.34 -17.42 12.95
CA ALA A 96 4.13 -18.71 13.60
C ALA A 96 3.19 -19.62 12.76
N GLY A 97 3.61 -20.89 12.58
CA GLY A 97 2.84 -21.90 11.83
C GLY A 97 3.70 -22.79 10.93
N GLY A 98 5.00 -22.56 10.83
CA GLY A 98 5.93 -23.37 10.00
C GLY A 98 5.54 -23.34 8.53
N THR A 99 5.56 -24.49 7.85
CA THR A 99 5.20 -24.64 6.42
C THR A 99 3.81 -24.08 6.11
N GLU A 100 2.85 -24.23 7.02
CA GLU A 100 1.49 -23.69 6.88
C GLU A 100 1.47 -22.15 6.80
N SER A 101 2.31 -21.46 7.56
CA SER A 101 2.41 -19.99 7.50
C SER A 101 3.06 -19.51 6.20
N CYS A 102 4.01 -20.28 5.65
CA CYS A 102 4.59 -19.99 4.33
C CYS A 102 3.56 -20.16 3.20
N ASP A 103 2.73 -21.19 3.28
CA ASP A 103 1.62 -21.37 2.31
C ASP A 103 0.58 -20.24 2.43
N TRP A 104 0.23 -19.83 3.67
CA TRP A 104 -0.64 -18.70 3.91
C TRP A 104 -0.08 -17.40 3.32
N CYS A 105 1.22 -17.16 3.47
CA CYS A 105 1.90 -16.02 2.86
C CYS A 105 1.77 -16.04 1.32
N SER A 106 1.92 -17.20 0.70
CA SER A 106 1.73 -17.39 -0.74
C SER A 106 0.29 -17.08 -1.20
N ILE A 107 -0.69 -17.48 -0.40
CA ILE A 107 -2.11 -17.20 -0.68
C ILE A 107 -2.39 -15.70 -0.60
N LEU A 108 -1.89 -15.01 0.45
CA LEU A 108 -2.02 -13.57 0.61
C LEU A 108 -1.34 -12.81 -0.53
N TYR A 109 -0.11 -13.17 -0.88
CA TYR A 109 0.61 -12.59 -2.00
C TYR A 109 -0.21 -12.66 -3.29
N ARG A 110 -0.71 -13.85 -3.62
CA ARG A 110 -1.57 -14.03 -4.80
C ARG A 110 -2.86 -13.22 -4.72
N MET A 111 -3.48 -13.10 -3.54
CA MET A 111 -4.67 -12.30 -3.32
C MET A 111 -4.41 -10.83 -3.64
N TYR A 112 -3.34 -10.25 -3.08
CA TYR A 112 -3.00 -8.84 -3.32
C TYR A 112 -2.58 -8.57 -4.77
N CYS A 113 -1.85 -9.48 -5.41
CA CYS A 113 -1.54 -9.33 -6.84
C CYS A 113 -2.80 -9.30 -7.70
N ARG A 114 -3.75 -10.20 -7.45
CA ARG A 114 -5.03 -10.22 -8.19
C ARG A 114 -5.88 -8.99 -7.93
N TRP A 115 -5.87 -8.51 -6.68
CA TRP A 115 -6.54 -7.26 -6.35
C TRP A 115 -5.91 -6.08 -7.10
N ALA A 116 -4.59 -5.99 -7.13
CA ALA A 116 -3.89 -4.95 -7.88
C ALA A 116 -4.24 -5.01 -9.38
N GLU A 117 -4.23 -6.19 -9.99
CA GLU A 117 -4.65 -6.39 -11.37
C GLU A 117 -6.10 -5.92 -11.62
N SER A 118 -7.03 -6.25 -10.72
CA SER A 118 -8.44 -5.85 -10.84
C SER A 118 -8.65 -4.34 -10.76
N LYS A 119 -7.74 -3.62 -10.09
CA LYS A 119 -7.73 -2.16 -10.01
C LYS A 119 -6.92 -1.51 -11.16
N GLY A 120 -6.31 -2.30 -12.04
CA GLY A 120 -5.42 -1.81 -13.10
C GLY A 120 -4.05 -1.34 -12.60
N PHE A 121 -3.67 -1.73 -11.37
CA PHE A 121 -2.38 -1.41 -10.78
C PHE A 121 -1.30 -2.38 -11.27
N LYS A 122 -0.03 -1.94 -11.21
CA LYS A 122 1.11 -2.79 -11.54
C LYS A 122 1.78 -3.27 -10.27
N ALA A 123 2.07 -4.56 -10.19
CA ALA A 123 2.77 -5.17 -9.07
C ALA A 123 4.18 -5.61 -9.50
N HIS A 124 5.21 -5.12 -8.80
CA HIS A 124 6.61 -5.42 -9.03
C HIS A 124 7.23 -6.07 -7.80
N VAL A 125 7.74 -7.28 -7.92
CA VAL A 125 8.43 -7.95 -6.82
C VAL A 125 9.80 -7.31 -6.62
N LEU A 126 10.05 -6.80 -5.41
CA LEU A 126 11.34 -6.20 -5.02
C LEU A 126 12.25 -7.22 -4.33
N ASP A 127 11.67 -8.08 -3.49
CA ASP A 127 12.40 -9.14 -2.76
C ASP A 127 11.51 -10.35 -2.60
N PHE A 128 12.11 -11.54 -2.65
CA PHE A 128 11.37 -12.79 -2.58
C PHE A 128 12.21 -13.88 -1.96
N LEU A 129 11.70 -14.49 -0.90
CA LEU A 129 12.34 -15.61 -0.21
C LEU A 129 11.37 -16.78 -0.11
N ASP A 130 11.72 -17.90 -0.74
CA ASP A 130 10.95 -19.13 -0.67
C ASP A 130 10.93 -19.73 0.75
N GLY A 131 9.88 -20.45 1.06
CA GLY A 131 9.83 -21.33 2.23
C GLY A 131 10.71 -22.57 2.02
N GLU A 132 11.21 -23.13 3.12
CA GLU A 132 12.12 -24.30 3.05
C GLU A 132 11.46 -25.53 2.43
N GLU A 133 10.19 -25.78 2.69
CA GLU A 133 9.44 -26.94 2.19
C GLU A 133 8.37 -26.55 1.17
N ALA A 134 7.67 -25.45 1.41
CA ALA A 134 6.61 -24.95 0.54
C ALA A 134 6.28 -23.48 0.85
N GLY A 135 5.65 -22.81 -0.10
CA GLY A 135 5.15 -21.46 0.04
C GLY A 135 6.24 -20.39 0.08
N ILE A 136 5.92 -19.22 0.61
CA ILE A 136 6.77 -18.02 0.64
C ILE A 136 7.09 -17.67 2.08
N LYS A 137 8.38 -17.52 2.41
CA LYS A 137 8.83 -17.08 3.74
C LYS A 137 8.67 -15.58 3.91
N SER A 138 9.10 -14.81 2.92
CA SER A 138 8.88 -13.37 2.86
C SER A 138 8.81 -12.90 1.42
N VAL A 139 8.02 -11.87 1.18
CA VAL A 139 7.95 -11.20 -0.11
C VAL A 139 7.71 -9.72 0.10
N THR A 140 8.41 -8.91 -0.68
CA THR A 140 8.20 -7.46 -0.75
C THR A 140 7.79 -7.10 -2.17
N VAL A 141 6.64 -6.43 -2.30
CA VAL A 141 6.04 -6.07 -3.58
C VAL A 141 5.75 -4.59 -3.60
N GLN A 142 6.20 -3.90 -4.63
CA GLN A 142 5.77 -2.55 -4.95
C GLN A 142 4.51 -2.61 -5.80
N ILE A 143 3.49 -1.87 -5.40
CA ILE A 143 2.22 -1.76 -6.11
C ILE A 143 2.06 -0.32 -6.57
N ASP A 144 2.16 -0.13 -7.89
CA ASP A 144 2.07 1.17 -8.53
C ASP A 144 0.65 1.43 -9.02
N GLY A 145 0.04 2.47 -8.48
CA GLY A 145 -1.31 2.89 -8.84
C GLY A 145 -1.76 4.08 -8.01
N GLU A 146 -2.73 4.81 -8.55
CA GLU A 146 -3.35 5.94 -7.84
C GLU A 146 -4.01 5.48 -6.54
N ASN A 147 -3.62 6.10 -5.42
CA ASN A 147 -4.08 5.78 -4.08
C ASN A 147 -3.79 4.33 -3.62
N ALA A 148 -2.80 3.66 -4.21
CA ALA A 148 -2.47 2.28 -3.85
C ALA A 148 -2.16 2.12 -2.35
N TYR A 149 -1.40 3.05 -1.77
CA TYR A 149 -1.13 3.06 -0.33
C TYR A 149 -2.39 3.32 0.49
N GLY A 150 -3.20 4.29 0.10
CA GLY A 150 -4.45 4.63 0.79
C GLY A 150 -5.39 3.44 0.92
N TYR A 151 -5.54 2.63 -0.13
CA TYR A 151 -6.33 1.40 -0.11
C TYR A 151 -5.73 0.32 0.78
N LEU A 152 -4.40 0.15 0.74
CA LEU A 152 -3.71 -0.96 1.40
C LEU A 152 -3.32 -0.68 2.86
N ARG A 153 -3.25 0.58 3.29
CA ARG A 153 -2.80 0.92 4.65
C ARG A 153 -3.60 0.26 5.77
N SER A 154 -4.88 -0.02 5.54
CA SER A 154 -5.75 -0.69 6.50
C SER A 154 -5.45 -2.18 6.64
N GLU A 155 -4.72 -2.77 5.69
CA GLU A 155 -4.28 -4.16 5.71
C GLU A 155 -3.01 -4.37 6.58
N HIS A 156 -2.38 -3.27 7.03
CA HIS A 156 -1.22 -3.35 7.93
C HIS A 156 -1.59 -4.06 9.22
N GLY A 157 -0.87 -5.14 9.52
CA GLY A 157 -1.11 -5.93 10.73
C GLY A 157 -0.80 -7.41 10.58
N VAL A 158 -1.46 -8.24 11.38
CA VAL A 158 -1.25 -9.69 11.40
C VAL A 158 -2.47 -10.40 10.85
N HIS A 159 -2.28 -11.13 9.76
CA HIS A 159 -3.31 -11.93 9.11
C HIS A 159 -3.32 -13.34 9.67
N ARG A 160 -4.48 -13.77 10.18
CA ARG A 160 -4.68 -15.08 10.80
C ARG A 160 -5.45 -16.02 9.88
N LEU A 161 -4.90 -17.20 9.63
CA LEU A 161 -5.58 -18.30 8.96
C LEU A 161 -5.89 -19.41 9.96
N VAL A 162 -7.12 -19.93 9.90
CA VAL A 162 -7.54 -21.13 10.65
C VAL A 162 -8.20 -22.10 9.70
N ARG A 163 -7.52 -23.21 9.40
CA ARG A 163 -8.05 -24.26 8.50
C ARG A 163 -7.54 -25.65 8.90
N ILE A 164 -8.10 -26.68 8.30
CA ILE A 164 -7.49 -28.02 8.31
C ILE A 164 -6.27 -27.94 7.39
N SER A 165 -5.07 -28.20 7.95
CA SER A 165 -3.84 -28.07 7.20
C SER A 165 -3.67 -29.17 6.15
N PRO A 166 -3.37 -28.86 4.87
CA PRO A 166 -3.04 -29.84 3.87
C PRO A 166 -1.69 -30.53 4.12
N PHE A 167 -0.85 -29.93 4.98
CA PHE A 167 0.47 -30.48 5.36
C PHE A 167 0.42 -31.40 6.57
N ASN A 168 -0.74 -31.53 7.23
CA ASN A 168 -0.91 -32.37 8.41
C ASN A 168 -1.73 -33.63 8.08
N SER A 169 -1.06 -34.77 8.03
CA SER A 169 -1.70 -36.08 7.74
C SER A 169 -2.78 -36.48 8.75
N ALA A 170 -2.74 -35.93 9.98
CA ALA A 170 -3.75 -36.20 11.01
C ALA A 170 -5.03 -35.37 10.84
N GLY A 171 -5.14 -34.52 9.82
CA GLY A 171 -6.32 -33.70 9.52
C GLY A 171 -6.70 -32.72 10.63
N LYS A 172 -5.75 -32.31 11.47
CA LYS A 172 -5.99 -31.38 12.57
C LYS A 172 -6.11 -29.94 12.08
N ARG A 173 -6.99 -29.19 12.75
CA ARG A 173 -7.13 -27.75 12.55
C ARG A 173 -5.88 -27.03 13.06
N GLN A 174 -5.29 -26.21 12.19
CA GLN A 174 -4.09 -25.42 12.46
C GLN A 174 -4.40 -23.92 12.41
N THR A 175 -3.60 -23.14 13.14
CA THR A 175 -3.66 -21.68 13.08
C THR A 175 -2.29 -21.16 12.67
N SER A 176 -2.26 -20.28 11.67
CA SER A 176 -1.04 -19.69 11.12
C SER A 176 -1.18 -18.18 11.01
N PHE A 177 -0.06 -17.51 11.10
CA PHE A 177 0.00 -16.04 11.09
C PHE A 177 0.99 -15.56 10.04
N VAL A 178 0.65 -14.44 9.40
CA VAL A 178 1.51 -13.69 8.49
C VAL A 178 1.43 -12.23 8.88
N SER A 179 2.58 -11.55 9.04
CA SER A 179 2.61 -10.10 9.15
C SER A 179 2.52 -9.47 7.77
N CYS A 180 1.71 -8.44 7.68
CA CYS A 180 1.55 -7.59 6.51
C CYS A 180 1.98 -6.18 6.90
N ASP A 181 3.07 -5.71 6.33
CA ASP A 181 3.55 -4.34 6.50
C ASP A 181 3.27 -3.57 5.23
N VAL A 182 2.62 -2.41 5.36
CA VAL A 182 2.31 -1.54 4.24
C VAL A 182 2.96 -0.19 4.47
N MET A 183 3.77 0.24 3.52
CA MET A 183 4.49 1.51 3.55
C MET A 183 4.22 2.31 2.28
N PRO A 184 4.12 3.64 2.36
CA PRO A 184 4.08 4.47 1.17
C PRO A 184 5.42 4.42 0.44
N ASN A 185 5.39 4.38 -0.89
CA ASN A 185 6.59 4.59 -1.68
C ASN A 185 6.83 6.10 -1.79
N ILE A 186 7.79 6.60 -1.03
CA ILE A 186 8.18 8.02 -1.02
C ILE A 186 9.30 8.15 -2.05
N GLU A 187 9.01 8.81 -3.16
CA GLU A 187 9.97 9.04 -4.26
C GLU A 187 10.78 10.35 -4.05
N GLU A 188 10.41 11.14 -3.05
CA GLU A 188 11.10 12.38 -2.75
C GLU A 188 12.35 12.12 -1.90
N ASP A 189 13.51 12.58 -2.37
CA ASP A 189 14.70 12.69 -1.54
C ASP A 189 14.42 13.77 -0.48
N ILE A 190 14.13 13.33 0.73
CA ILE A 190 13.98 14.23 1.86
C ILE A 190 15.38 14.64 2.30
N ASP A 191 15.80 15.82 1.89
CA ASP A 191 17.05 16.41 2.36
C ASP A 191 16.90 16.83 3.84
N ILE A 192 17.35 15.94 4.73
CA ILE A 192 17.31 16.21 6.17
C ILE A 192 18.64 16.74 6.60
N GLU A 193 18.69 18.02 6.92
CA GLU A 193 19.86 18.64 7.54
C GLU A 193 19.92 18.23 9.02
N VAL A 194 20.88 17.37 9.37
CA VAL A 194 21.13 16.95 10.76
C VAL A 194 22.17 17.88 11.37
N ASN A 195 21.75 18.72 12.32
CA ASN A 195 22.67 19.58 13.03
C ASN A 195 23.57 18.75 13.97
N PRO A 196 24.91 18.84 13.86
CA PRO A 196 25.85 18.13 14.74
C PRO A 196 25.65 18.38 16.23
N ASP A 197 25.12 19.54 16.61
CA ASP A 197 24.88 19.91 18.01
C ASP A 197 23.66 19.18 18.59
N ASP A 198 22.78 18.65 17.75
CA ASP A 198 21.58 17.90 18.13
C ASP A 198 21.84 16.40 18.26
N ILE A 199 23.06 15.94 17.96
CA ILE A 199 23.41 14.52 18.06
C ILE A 199 24.46 14.28 19.14
N ARG A 200 24.30 13.15 19.85
CA ARG A 200 25.32 12.61 20.74
C ARG A 200 25.83 11.27 20.20
N VAL A 201 27.14 11.18 20.06
CA VAL A 201 27.82 9.97 19.60
C VAL A 201 28.54 9.33 20.77
N ASP A 202 28.06 8.14 21.19
CA ASP A 202 28.66 7.34 22.24
C ASP A 202 29.36 6.11 21.62
N THR A 203 30.65 5.92 21.91
CA THR A 203 31.37 4.71 21.51
C THR A 203 31.45 3.73 22.68
N TYR A 204 31.15 2.46 22.44
CA TYR A 204 31.20 1.43 23.47
C TYR A 204 31.60 0.07 22.91
N ARG A 205 31.86 -0.88 23.80
CA ARG A 205 32.22 -2.25 23.41
C ARG A 205 30.96 -2.98 22.94
N SER A 206 31.01 -3.56 21.75
CA SER A 206 29.91 -4.38 21.27
C SER A 206 29.83 -5.66 22.08
N SER A 207 28.65 -5.95 22.65
CA SER A 207 28.36 -7.24 23.29
C SER A 207 27.69 -8.17 22.26
N GLY A 208 28.23 -9.39 22.07
CA GLY A 208 27.67 -10.38 21.15
C GLY A 208 28.49 -11.64 21.09
N ALA A 209 27.95 -12.70 20.47
CA ALA A 209 28.68 -13.92 20.19
C ALA A 209 29.75 -13.64 19.13
N GLY A 210 30.99 -13.53 19.52
CA GLY A 210 32.15 -13.28 18.66
C GLY A 210 33.43 -13.42 19.47
N GLY A 211 34.57 -13.59 18.79
CA GLY A 211 35.87 -13.84 19.40
C GLY A 211 36.38 -12.74 20.32
N GLN A 212 37.56 -12.97 20.95
CA GLN A 212 38.17 -12.04 21.90
C GLN A 212 38.35 -10.58 21.39
N HIS A 213 38.41 -10.38 20.10
CA HIS A 213 38.60 -9.06 19.48
C HIS A 213 37.40 -8.13 19.66
N ILE A 214 36.18 -8.66 19.55
CA ILE A 214 34.93 -7.89 19.68
C ILE A 214 34.75 -7.33 21.12
N ASN A 215 35.24 -8.05 22.12
CA ASN A 215 35.12 -7.66 23.52
C ASN A 215 36.22 -6.70 24.00
N LYS A 216 37.25 -6.45 23.19
CA LYS A 216 38.40 -5.58 23.56
C LYS A 216 38.34 -4.21 22.88
N THR A 217 37.71 -4.08 21.75
CA THR A 217 37.63 -2.83 20.99
C THR A 217 36.25 -2.16 21.14
N SER A 218 36.25 -0.84 21.27
CA SER A 218 35.00 -0.04 21.28
C SER A 218 34.51 0.14 19.84
N SER A 219 34.01 -0.93 19.21
CA SER A 219 33.60 -0.99 17.81
C SER A 219 32.11 -0.72 17.59
N ALA A 220 31.34 -0.50 18.65
CA ALA A 220 29.94 -0.11 18.55
C ALA A 220 29.79 1.39 18.77
N ILE A 221 28.95 2.01 17.95
CA ILE A 221 28.63 3.43 18.00
C ILE A 221 27.12 3.55 18.22
N ARG A 222 26.74 4.36 19.20
CA ARG A 222 25.36 4.80 19.41
C ARG A 222 25.24 6.26 19.06
N ILE A 223 24.32 6.59 18.20
CA ILE A 223 23.96 7.97 17.85
C ILE A 223 22.58 8.23 18.43
N THR A 224 22.47 9.30 19.23
CA THR A 224 21.21 9.75 19.81
C THR A 224 20.90 11.14 19.28
N HIS A 225 19.77 11.31 18.62
CA HIS A 225 19.28 12.62 18.18
C HIS A 225 18.31 13.17 19.23
N PHE A 226 18.70 14.28 19.89
CA PHE A 226 17.95 14.82 21.02
C PHE A 226 16.56 15.33 20.69
N PRO A 227 16.33 16.07 19.59
CA PRO A 227 15.01 16.62 19.29
C PRO A 227 13.94 15.55 19.03
N THR A 228 14.30 14.44 18.36
CA THR A 228 13.36 13.36 18.02
C THR A 228 13.39 12.19 18.99
N GLY A 229 14.44 12.08 19.82
CA GLY A 229 14.66 10.91 20.69
C GLY A 229 15.06 9.64 19.94
N ILE A 230 15.33 9.72 18.64
CA ILE A 230 15.76 8.56 17.83
C ILE A 230 17.15 8.11 18.27
N VAL A 231 17.32 6.81 18.44
CA VAL A 231 18.60 6.19 18.81
C VAL A 231 18.94 5.11 17.79
N GLU A 232 20.09 5.28 17.12
CA GLU A 232 20.66 4.30 16.21
C GLU A 232 21.93 3.68 16.77
N ILE A 233 22.09 2.36 16.53
CA ILE A 233 23.24 1.60 17.01
C ILE A 233 23.90 0.88 15.84
N GLY A 234 25.06 1.39 15.43
CA GLY A 234 25.93 0.74 14.45
C GLY A 234 26.91 -0.24 15.12
N ARG A 235 27.05 -1.46 14.57
CA ARG A 235 28.07 -2.44 14.97
C ARG A 235 28.91 -2.77 13.75
N ALA A 236 30.25 -2.71 13.87
CA ALA A 236 31.10 -3.25 12.81
C ALA A 236 30.95 -4.78 12.76
N HIS A 237 30.52 -5.31 11.64
CA HIS A 237 30.67 -6.73 11.33
C HIS A 237 32.10 -6.94 10.84
N VAL A 238 32.88 -7.73 11.57
CA VAL A 238 34.19 -8.23 11.16
C VAL A 238 34.01 -9.64 10.64
#